data_042d4cc07567da17497c07c2a092840c
#
_entry.id   042d4cc07567da17497c07c2a092840c
#
_cell.length_a   1.000
_cell.length_b   1.000
_cell.length_c   1.000
_cell.angle_alpha   90.00
_cell.angle_beta   90.00
_cell.angle_gamma   90.00
#
_symmetry.space_group_name_H-M   'P 1'
#
loop_
_entity.id
_entity.type
_entity.pdbx_description
1 polymer ?
#
loop_
_entity_poly.entity_id
_entity_poly.type
_entity_poly.pdbx_seq_one_letter_code
_entity_poly.pdbx_strand_id
1 'polypeptide(L)'
;VTVSDIYATTWEYREKKPADAVADNIPLLWKMRKSGGIKTIAGGRFISENIRIAQNQYVQLIDPDEEIAMGYNNTLADFQFTPKIIVTPTVINELEMAQNQGDAQFLDLLDERQEVADASTWNVMEAMLQGDGTTYGGKAFSGIRAFIVDTTTSGSVGGLSRTTYSAIRNSSVNLASVFGSATDASNIEARLRYTKNLIVRGTDKPDLALLGQTYFNAGADSFSAKQRYTVDKDMYEANFDNYVIEGMTAVLAGGKIFSGLSHIAADRGYLLNTKTFNLKMYKGYNFQPLNKRTSFNQLVEAALLLGIGNLTINNPGLNAVAFDS
;
A
#
# COMPACT_ATOMS: atom_id res chain seq x y z
N VAL A 1 15.22 -22.41 17.09
CA VAL A 1 16.46 -21.83 16.55
C VAL A 1 17.39 -22.97 16.20
N THR A 2 17.84 -23.01 15.00
CA THR A 2 18.78 -24.05 14.57
C THR A 2 20.20 -23.63 14.91
N VAL A 3 21.06 -24.61 15.21
CA VAL A 3 22.49 -24.38 15.41
C VAL A 3 23.11 -23.57 14.25
N SER A 4 22.52 -23.63 13.07
CA SER A 4 22.94 -22.86 11.90
C SER A 4 22.74 -21.35 12.06
N ASP A 5 21.72 -20.88 12.80
CA ASP A 5 21.49 -19.44 13.02
C ASP A 5 22.58 -18.86 13.92
N ILE A 6 23.00 -19.63 14.93
CA ILE A 6 24.09 -19.25 15.85
C ILE A 6 25.41 -19.17 15.09
N TYR A 7 25.71 -20.18 14.26
CA TYR A 7 26.89 -20.15 13.40
C TYR A 7 26.87 -18.99 12.41
N ALA A 8 25.70 -18.57 11.98
CA ALA A 8 25.54 -17.44 11.09
C ALA A 8 25.92 -16.10 11.73
N THR A 9 25.76 -15.98 13.04
CA THR A 9 25.99 -14.72 13.79
C THR A 9 27.32 -14.68 14.53
N THR A 10 27.92 -15.84 14.87
CA THR A 10 29.11 -15.92 15.74
C THR A 10 30.43 -16.13 14.99
N TRP A 11 30.61 -16.05 13.74
CA TRP A 11 31.82 -16.37 13.19
C TRP A 11 32.75 -15.73 12.25
N GLU A 12 33.75 -16.19 11.90
CA GLU A 12 35.09 -15.89 11.53
C GLU A 12 35.33 -15.12 10.22
N TYR A 13 34.49 -15.23 9.22
CA TYR A 13 34.67 -14.61 7.89
C TYR A 13 33.43 -13.93 7.33
N ARG A 14 32.50 -13.55 8.21
CA ARG A 14 31.29 -12.90 7.77
C ARG A 14 31.42 -11.38 7.73
N GLU A 15 30.81 -10.76 6.75
CA GLU A 15 30.55 -9.33 6.77
C GLU A 15 29.76 -8.97 8.05
N LYS A 16 30.05 -7.82 8.65
CA LYS A 16 29.44 -7.38 9.90
C LYS A 16 27.91 -7.23 9.83
N LYS A 17 27.36 -7.22 8.62
CA LYS A 17 25.92 -7.25 8.39
C LYS A 17 25.61 -8.33 7.35
N PRO A 18 24.69 -9.27 7.63
CA PRO A 18 24.22 -10.20 6.62
C PRO A 18 23.54 -9.42 5.49
N ALA A 19 23.78 -9.87 4.26
CA ALA A 19 23.05 -9.33 3.14
C ALA A 19 21.57 -9.63 3.34
N ASP A 20 20.74 -8.59 3.32
CA ASP A 20 19.30 -8.73 3.41
C ASP A 20 18.81 -9.51 2.18
N ALA A 21 18.29 -10.72 2.41
CA ALA A 21 17.68 -11.53 1.36
C ALA A 21 16.23 -11.10 1.07
N VAL A 22 15.70 -10.20 1.87
CA VAL A 22 14.33 -9.68 1.78
C VAL A 22 14.44 -8.25 1.31
N ALA A 23 14.23 -8.04 0.02
CA ALA A 23 14.35 -6.72 -0.59
C ALA A 23 13.42 -5.71 0.06
N ASP A 24 13.99 -4.65 0.60
CA ASP A 24 13.31 -3.53 1.26
C ASP A 24 12.65 -2.57 0.23
N ASN A 25 12.03 -3.14 -0.80
CA ASN A 25 11.47 -2.40 -1.93
C ASN A 25 9.95 -2.28 -1.82
N ILE A 26 9.50 -1.21 -1.17
CA ILE A 26 8.08 -0.90 -0.97
C ILE A 26 7.72 0.38 -1.73
N PRO A 27 7.43 0.33 -3.05
CA PRO A 27 7.22 1.52 -3.86
C PRO A 27 5.99 2.33 -3.41
N LEU A 28 4.92 1.66 -2.98
CA LEU A 28 3.71 2.31 -2.50
C LEU A 28 3.96 3.10 -1.21
N LEU A 29 4.57 2.48 -0.20
CA LEU A 29 4.87 3.15 1.07
C LEU A 29 5.86 4.30 0.90
N TRP A 30 6.86 4.10 0.04
CA TRP A 30 7.83 5.14 -0.28
C TRP A 30 7.12 6.37 -0.87
N LYS A 31 6.26 6.18 -1.87
CA LYS A 31 5.50 7.27 -2.49
C LYS A 31 4.54 7.93 -1.49
N MET A 32 3.85 7.14 -0.66
CA MET A 32 2.98 7.65 0.40
C MET A 32 3.76 8.46 1.45
N ARG A 33 4.94 7.99 1.85
CA ARG A 33 5.82 8.73 2.78
C ARG A 33 6.19 10.09 2.20
N LYS A 34 6.58 10.13 0.94
CA LYS A 34 6.94 11.36 0.23
C LYS A 34 5.76 12.32 0.07
N SER A 35 4.56 11.80 -0.18
CA SER A 35 3.33 12.60 -0.29
C SER A 35 2.71 13.02 1.04
N GLY A 36 3.31 12.65 2.18
CA GLY A 36 2.77 12.93 3.52
C GLY A 36 1.53 12.09 3.87
N GLY A 37 1.34 10.94 3.21
CA GLY A 37 0.24 10.02 3.46
C GLY A 37 0.36 9.20 4.74
N ILE A 38 1.50 9.27 5.46
CA ILE A 38 1.65 8.61 6.76
C ILE A 38 1.32 9.61 7.86
N LYS A 39 0.25 9.36 8.62
CA LYS A 39 -0.27 10.27 9.64
C LYS A 39 -0.39 9.56 10.99
N THR A 40 -0.15 10.31 12.06
CA THR A 40 -0.30 9.82 13.42
C THR A 40 -1.59 10.38 14.02
N ILE A 41 -2.38 9.53 14.67
CA ILE A 41 -3.63 9.90 15.36
C ILE A 41 -3.51 9.67 16.88
N ALA A 42 -4.17 10.51 17.66
CA ALA A 42 -4.06 10.46 19.12
C ALA A 42 -4.85 9.30 19.76
N GLY A 43 -5.87 8.78 19.08
CA GLY A 43 -6.73 7.71 19.59
C GLY A 43 -8.09 7.69 18.88
N GLY A 44 -8.99 6.82 19.33
CA GLY A 44 -10.36 6.68 18.80
C GLY A 44 -10.72 5.21 18.58
N ARG A 45 -12.01 4.88 18.63
CA ARG A 45 -12.50 3.52 18.36
C ARG A 45 -12.41 3.17 16.89
N PHE A 46 -12.62 4.16 16.02
CA PHE A 46 -12.54 4.07 14.57
C PHE A 46 -11.63 5.16 14.04
N ILE A 47 -11.02 4.88 12.90
CA ILE A 47 -10.27 5.88 12.13
C ILE A 47 -11.23 6.47 11.11
N SER A 48 -11.54 7.76 11.24
CA SER A 48 -12.51 8.44 10.37
C SER A 48 -11.83 9.23 9.27
N GLU A 49 -12.48 9.26 8.08
CA GLU A 49 -12.14 10.13 6.95
C GLU A 49 -13.41 10.76 6.40
N ASN A 50 -13.42 12.08 6.28
CA ASN A 50 -14.57 12.80 5.74
C ASN A 50 -14.57 12.76 4.22
N ILE A 51 -15.73 12.52 3.63
CA ILE A 51 -15.93 12.54 2.18
C ILE A 51 -17.14 13.37 1.80
N ARG A 52 -17.05 14.04 0.65
CA ARG A 52 -18.20 14.67 0.01
C ARG A 52 -18.93 13.64 -0.84
N ILE A 53 -20.17 13.34 -0.49
CA ILE A 53 -21.01 12.33 -1.16
C ILE A 53 -21.96 12.91 -2.21
N ALA A 54 -22.24 14.19 -2.14
CA ALA A 54 -23.15 14.88 -3.05
C ALA A 54 -22.70 16.32 -3.30
N GLN A 55 -23.18 16.90 -4.37
CA GLN A 55 -23.11 18.32 -4.63
C GLN A 55 -24.34 19.01 -4.02
N ASN A 56 -24.25 20.32 -3.82
CA ASN A 56 -25.42 21.09 -3.41
C ASN A 56 -26.42 21.10 -4.57
N GLN A 57 -27.61 20.55 -4.34
CA GLN A 57 -28.68 20.47 -5.33
C GLN A 57 -29.49 21.81 -5.47
N TYR A 58 -29.24 22.76 -4.58
CA TYR A 58 -29.89 24.08 -4.60
C TYR A 58 -29.05 25.14 -5.33
N VAL A 59 -28.04 24.75 -6.09
CA VAL A 59 -27.37 25.63 -7.03
C VAL A 59 -28.31 25.88 -8.21
N GLN A 60 -28.76 27.14 -8.37
CA GLN A 60 -29.68 27.54 -9.39
C GLN A 60 -29.25 28.85 -10.04
N LEU A 61 -29.55 28.96 -11.31
CA LEU A 61 -29.44 30.20 -12.06
C LEU A 61 -30.83 30.83 -12.07
N ILE A 62 -30.96 32.08 -11.62
CA ILE A 62 -32.21 32.74 -11.43
C ILE A 62 -32.21 34.10 -12.14
N ASP A 63 -33.38 34.53 -12.57
CA ASP A 63 -33.63 35.89 -12.99
C ASP A 63 -33.92 36.78 -11.77
N PRO A 64 -33.85 38.15 -11.90
CA PRO A 64 -33.97 39.06 -10.76
C PRO A 64 -35.26 38.96 -9.96
N ASP A 65 -36.35 38.48 -10.57
CA ASP A 65 -37.67 38.38 -9.96
C ASP A 65 -38.05 36.95 -9.52
N GLU A 66 -37.12 35.97 -9.65
CA GLU A 66 -37.39 34.59 -9.26
C GLU A 66 -37.13 34.32 -7.76
N GLU A 67 -37.95 33.46 -7.18
CA GLU A 67 -37.76 33.02 -5.79
C GLU A 67 -36.59 32.06 -5.67
N ILE A 68 -35.70 32.27 -4.67
CA ILE A 68 -34.57 31.39 -4.38
C ILE A 68 -35.09 30.18 -3.61
N ALA A 69 -34.99 28.99 -4.22
CA ALA A 69 -35.27 27.74 -3.53
C ALA A 69 -34.15 27.42 -2.51
N MET A 70 -34.52 27.38 -1.24
CA MET A 70 -33.60 27.07 -0.15
C MET A 70 -34.02 25.78 0.53
N GLY A 71 -33.02 24.91 0.79
CA GLY A 71 -33.23 23.65 1.50
C GLY A 71 -31.94 23.08 2.04
N TYR A 72 -32.09 22.19 3.00
CA TYR A 72 -30.95 21.45 3.57
C TYR A 72 -30.61 20.25 2.70
N ASN A 73 -29.32 20.10 2.39
CA ASN A 73 -28.80 18.95 1.65
C ASN A 73 -27.60 18.32 2.41
N ASN A 74 -27.68 17.04 2.68
CA ASN A 74 -26.54 16.32 3.28
C ASN A 74 -25.49 16.01 2.23
N THR A 75 -24.39 16.74 2.27
CA THR A 75 -23.28 16.63 1.30
C THR A 75 -22.06 15.92 1.83
N LEU A 76 -22.01 15.63 3.13
CA LEU A 76 -20.87 15.04 3.81
C LEU A 76 -21.23 13.70 4.42
N ALA A 77 -20.28 12.78 4.41
CA ALA A 77 -20.35 11.52 5.13
C ALA A 77 -18.94 11.13 5.64
N ASP A 78 -18.89 10.23 6.60
CA ASP A 78 -17.66 9.75 7.20
C ASP A 78 -17.42 8.30 6.83
N PHE A 79 -16.23 8.01 6.33
CA PHE A 79 -15.70 6.65 6.31
C PHE A 79 -15.19 6.27 7.69
N GLN A 80 -15.49 5.07 8.13
CA GLN A 80 -15.04 4.52 9.39
C GLN A 80 -14.23 3.24 9.14
N PHE A 81 -12.98 3.25 9.55
CA PHE A 81 -12.09 2.10 9.43
C PHE A 81 -11.71 1.57 10.80
N THR A 82 -11.83 0.26 10.97
CA THR A 82 -11.41 -0.40 12.22
C THR A 82 -9.89 -0.45 12.30
N PRO A 83 -9.26 0.00 13.39
CA PRO A 83 -7.82 -0.15 13.57
C PRO A 83 -7.45 -1.63 13.64
N LYS A 84 -6.31 -1.97 13.07
CA LYS A 84 -5.72 -3.31 13.05
C LYS A 84 -4.38 -3.29 13.76
N ILE A 85 -3.93 -4.44 14.21
CA ILE A 85 -2.71 -4.58 14.99
C ILE A 85 -1.76 -5.49 14.24
N ILE A 86 -0.53 -5.05 14.06
CA ILE A 86 0.58 -5.86 13.58
C ILE A 86 1.60 -5.99 14.71
N VAL A 87 2.06 -7.21 14.97
CA VAL A 87 3.07 -7.50 16.00
C VAL A 87 4.12 -8.40 15.39
N THR A 88 5.36 -7.99 15.52
CA THR A 88 6.51 -8.81 15.13
C THR A 88 7.35 -9.10 16.38
N PRO A 89 7.37 -10.35 16.87
CA PRO A 89 8.19 -10.73 18.00
C PRO A 89 9.62 -11.06 17.55
N THR A 90 10.61 -10.51 18.24
CA THR A 90 11.99 -10.94 18.18
C THR A 90 12.33 -11.63 19.48
N VAL A 91 12.65 -12.93 19.42
CA VAL A 91 12.89 -13.78 20.59
C VAL A 91 14.30 -14.28 20.58
N ILE A 92 14.99 -14.18 21.73
CA ILE A 92 16.33 -14.73 21.95
C ILE A 92 16.30 -15.62 23.19
N ASN A 93 16.92 -16.78 23.06
CA ASN A 93 17.08 -17.71 24.17
C ASN A 93 18.34 -17.35 24.97
N GLU A 94 18.30 -17.49 26.31
CA GLU A 94 19.45 -17.25 27.18
C GLU A 94 20.67 -18.12 26.85
N LEU A 95 20.45 -19.35 26.36
CA LEU A 95 21.54 -20.20 25.91
C LEU A 95 22.28 -19.62 24.69
N GLU A 96 21.54 -19.05 23.75
CA GLU A 96 22.11 -18.37 22.59
C GLU A 96 22.89 -17.13 22.99
N MET A 97 22.36 -16.37 23.94
CA MET A 97 23.07 -15.21 24.50
C MET A 97 24.39 -15.63 25.18
N ALA A 98 24.36 -16.72 25.93
CA ALA A 98 25.56 -17.25 26.59
C ALA A 98 26.60 -17.77 25.58
N GLN A 99 26.18 -18.40 24.49
CA GLN A 99 27.05 -18.89 23.43
C GLN A 99 27.64 -17.77 22.55
N ASN A 100 26.96 -16.64 22.45
CA ASN A 100 27.38 -15.47 21.68
C ASN A 100 28.14 -14.44 22.55
N GLN A 101 28.73 -14.86 23.67
CA GLN A 101 29.53 -14.01 24.54
C GLN A 101 31.06 -14.24 24.35
N GLY A 102 31.83 -13.21 24.69
CA GLY A 102 33.29 -13.26 24.67
C GLY A 102 33.93 -12.83 23.36
N ASP A 103 35.19 -13.21 23.15
CA ASP A 103 36.02 -12.79 22.01
C ASP A 103 35.48 -13.29 20.65
N ALA A 104 34.54 -14.24 20.66
CA ALA A 104 33.88 -14.78 19.48
C ALA A 104 32.61 -13.96 19.07
N GLN A 105 32.26 -12.98 19.85
CA GLN A 105 31.10 -12.11 19.52
C GLN A 105 31.47 -11.09 18.43
N PHE A 106 31.01 -11.35 17.23
CA PHE A 106 31.24 -10.47 16.07
C PHE A 106 30.08 -9.52 15.81
N LEU A 107 28.85 -9.94 16.17
CA LEU A 107 27.62 -9.20 15.92
C LEU A 107 26.77 -9.16 17.19
N ASP A 108 26.09 -8.06 17.43
CA ASP A 108 25.02 -8.04 18.42
C ASP A 108 23.82 -8.83 17.88
N LEU A 109 23.63 -10.03 18.40
CA LEU A 109 22.61 -10.98 17.95
C LEU A 109 21.19 -10.39 18.05
N LEU A 110 20.97 -9.52 19.03
CA LEU A 110 19.67 -8.88 19.21
C LEU A 110 19.39 -7.86 18.11
N ASP A 111 20.35 -6.99 17.82
CA ASP A 111 20.22 -5.96 16.80
C ASP A 111 20.05 -6.58 15.41
N GLU A 112 20.82 -7.63 15.12
CA GLU A 112 20.69 -8.37 13.86
C GLU A 112 19.31 -8.98 13.66
N ARG A 113 18.77 -9.65 14.69
CA ARG A 113 17.42 -10.22 14.64
C ARG A 113 16.35 -9.14 14.56
N GLN A 114 16.58 -7.98 15.15
CA GLN A 114 15.65 -6.87 15.06
C GLN A 114 15.64 -6.26 13.65
N GLU A 115 16.80 -6.10 12.99
CA GLU A 115 16.86 -5.66 11.59
C GLU A 115 16.08 -6.63 10.68
N VAL A 116 16.24 -7.95 10.85
CA VAL A 116 15.49 -8.96 10.09
C VAL A 116 13.98 -8.89 10.39
N ALA A 117 13.60 -8.67 11.64
CA ALA A 117 12.20 -8.53 12.03
C ALA A 117 11.57 -7.28 11.44
N ASP A 118 12.31 -6.15 11.42
CA ASP A 118 11.89 -4.90 10.80
C ASP A 118 11.67 -5.06 9.30
N ALA A 119 12.64 -5.60 8.58
CA ALA A 119 12.54 -5.88 7.14
C ALA A 119 11.34 -6.80 6.83
N SER A 120 11.16 -7.87 7.60
CA SER A 120 10.04 -8.79 7.45
C SER A 120 8.70 -8.10 7.71
N THR A 121 8.63 -7.20 8.68
CA THR A 121 7.41 -6.43 9.00
C THR A 121 7.02 -5.52 7.84
N TRP A 122 7.97 -4.82 7.24
CA TRP A 122 7.73 -3.95 6.10
C TRP A 122 7.26 -4.72 4.87
N ASN A 123 7.84 -5.91 4.60
CA ASN A 123 7.40 -6.75 3.49
C ASN A 123 5.97 -7.28 3.66
N VAL A 124 5.63 -7.74 4.87
CA VAL A 124 4.25 -8.14 5.21
C VAL A 124 3.30 -6.95 5.08
N MET A 125 3.76 -5.76 5.48
CA MET A 125 2.98 -4.52 5.37
C MET A 125 2.66 -4.18 3.92
N GLU A 126 3.66 -4.22 3.01
CA GLU A 126 3.44 -3.99 1.57
C GLU A 126 2.41 -4.96 1.00
N ALA A 127 2.55 -6.24 1.29
CA ALA A 127 1.63 -7.24 0.81
C ALA A 127 0.19 -7.03 1.33
N MET A 128 0.04 -6.61 2.60
CA MET A 128 -1.26 -6.23 3.15
C MET A 128 -1.83 -4.98 2.45
N LEU A 129 -0.99 -3.98 2.17
CA LEU A 129 -1.43 -2.76 1.49
C LEU A 129 -1.87 -2.99 0.05
N GLN A 130 -1.29 -3.97 -0.64
CA GLN A 130 -1.76 -4.41 -1.97
C GLN A 130 -2.99 -5.32 -1.90
N GLY A 131 -3.27 -5.92 -0.76
CA GLY A 131 -4.35 -6.87 -0.54
C GLY A 131 -5.75 -6.24 -0.46
N ASP A 132 -6.71 -7.06 -0.10
CA ASP A 132 -8.12 -6.70 0.12
C ASP A 132 -8.52 -6.62 1.61
N GLY A 133 -7.59 -6.87 2.52
CA GLY A 133 -7.83 -6.88 3.96
C GLY A 133 -8.45 -8.17 4.51
N THR A 134 -8.69 -9.18 3.67
CA THR A 134 -9.28 -10.48 4.09
C THR A 134 -8.24 -11.47 4.59
N THR A 135 -6.97 -11.29 4.24
CA THR A 135 -5.85 -12.13 4.70
C THR A 135 -5.77 -12.19 6.23
N TYR A 136 -5.18 -13.25 6.74
CA TYR A 136 -5.08 -13.53 8.19
C TYR A 136 -6.44 -13.55 8.91
N GLY A 137 -7.49 -14.05 8.25
CA GLY A 137 -8.84 -14.11 8.82
C GLY A 137 -9.46 -12.71 9.03
N GLY A 138 -9.17 -11.76 8.14
CA GLY A 138 -9.68 -10.39 8.21
C GLY A 138 -8.95 -9.50 9.23
N LYS A 139 -7.79 -9.92 9.73
CA LYS A 139 -6.95 -9.14 10.66
C LYS A 139 -5.94 -8.24 9.93
N ALA A 140 -5.73 -8.46 8.62
CA ALA A 140 -4.85 -7.63 7.80
C ALA A 140 -5.35 -6.18 7.71
N PHE A 141 -4.44 -5.25 7.44
CA PHE A 141 -4.80 -3.87 7.11
C PHE A 141 -5.65 -3.84 5.83
N SER A 142 -6.55 -2.90 5.75
CA SER A 142 -7.28 -2.65 4.51
C SER A 142 -6.28 -2.24 3.43
N GLY A 143 -6.28 -2.93 2.30
CA GLY A 143 -5.36 -2.64 1.21
C GLY A 143 -6.05 -1.96 0.02
N ILE A 144 -5.30 -1.70 -1.04
CA ILE A 144 -5.80 -1.05 -2.26
C ILE A 144 -7.00 -1.80 -2.83
N ARG A 145 -6.95 -3.14 -2.85
CA ARG A 145 -8.03 -3.98 -3.40
C ARG A 145 -9.32 -3.95 -2.57
N ALA A 146 -9.27 -3.53 -1.30
CA ALA A 146 -10.47 -3.26 -0.51
C ALA A 146 -11.20 -1.98 -0.96
N PHE A 147 -10.46 -1.01 -1.45
CA PHE A 147 -10.96 0.31 -1.84
C PHE A 147 -11.28 0.41 -3.32
N ILE A 148 -10.44 -0.19 -4.15
CA ILE A 148 -10.54 -0.15 -5.62
C ILE A 148 -10.90 -1.54 -6.09
N VAL A 149 -12.15 -1.72 -6.46
CA VAL A 149 -12.74 -3.02 -6.84
C VAL A 149 -13.17 -3.02 -8.29
N ASP A 150 -13.28 -4.22 -8.87
CA ASP A 150 -13.74 -4.42 -10.24
C ASP A 150 -15.23 -4.10 -10.38
N THR A 151 -16.05 -4.60 -9.45
CA THR A 151 -17.49 -4.35 -9.41
C THR A 151 -17.78 -3.12 -8.57
N THR A 152 -17.81 -1.96 -9.21
CA THR A 152 -17.87 -0.66 -8.53
C THR A 152 -19.22 -0.32 -7.92
N THR A 153 -20.27 -1.01 -8.31
CA THR A 153 -21.66 -0.76 -7.88
C THR A 153 -22.09 -1.55 -6.65
N SER A 154 -21.27 -2.50 -6.18
CA SER A 154 -21.57 -3.34 -5.03
C SER A 154 -20.53 -3.21 -3.92
N GLY A 155 -20.87 -3.69 -2.73
CA GLY A 155 -20.01 -3.65 -1.56
C GLY A 155 -19.99 -2.30 -0.85
N SER A 156 -19.08 -2.15 0.10
CA SER A 156 -18.95 -0.96 0.94
C SER A 156 -17.49 -0.53 1.11
N VAL A 157 -17.28 0.75 1.37
CA VAL A 157 -15.99 1.32 1.77
C VAL A 157 -16.19 2.11 3.05
N GLY A 158 -15.42 1.80 4.08
CA GLY A 158 -15.51 2.52 5.36
C GLY A 158 -16.93 2.57 5.94
N GLY A 159 -17.74 1.51 5.75
CA GLY A 159 -19.13 1.46 6.22
C GLY A 159 -20.16 2.09 5.29
N LEU A 160 -19.75 2.82 4.25
CA LEU A 160 -20.68 3.41 3.28
C LEU A 160 -20.91 2.49 2.08
N SER A 161 -22.17 2.32 1.68
CA SER A 161 -22.56 1.45 0.54
C SER A 161 -22.27 2.13 -0.79
N ARG A 162 -21.56 1.42 -1.70
CA ARG A 162 -21.34 1.86 -3.09
C ARG A 162 -22.63 1.87 -3.91
N THR A 163 -23.60 1.07 -3.53
CA THR A 163 -24.94 1.09 -4.19
C THR A 163 -25.64 2.40 -3.98
N THR A 164 -25.60 2.91 -2.74
CA THR A 164 -26.28 4.15 -2.35
C THR A 164 -25.51 5.39 -2.81
N TYR A 165 -24.19 5.38 -2.65
CA TYR A 165 -23.37 6.57 -2.90
C TYR A 165 -22.47 6.37 -4.13
N SER A 166 -22.86 6.95 -5.26
CA SER A 166 -22.06 6.88 -6.50
C SER A 166 -20.72 7.61 -6.39
N ALA A 167 -20.64 8.64 -5.55
CA ALA A 167 -19.42 9.44 -5.35
C ALA A 167 -18.23 8.64 -4.75
N ILE A 168 -18.51 7.52 -4.07
CA ILE A 168 -17.48 6.66 -3.48
C ILE A 168 -17.04 5.51 -4.40
N ARG A 169 -17.55 5.45 -5.62
CA ARG A 169 -17.19 4.41 -6.58
C ARG A 169 -15.86 4.75 -7.24
N ASN A 170 -14.97 3.79 -7.30
CA ASN A 170 -13.78 3.87 -8.14
C ASN A 170 -14.16 3.63 -9.62
N SER A 171 -13.26 3.97 -10.55
CA SER A 171 -13.39 3.54 -11.94
C SER A 171 -12.82 2.14 -12.12
N SER A 172 -13.48 1.32 -12.94
CA SER A 172 -13.06 -0.03 -13.26
C SER A 172 -13.20 -0.23 -14.77
N VAL A 173 -12.14 -0.67 -15.43
CA VAL A 173 -12.10 -0.82 -16.88
C VAL A 173 -11.57 -2.21 -17.22
N ASN A 174 -12.41 -3.03 -17.81
CA ASN A 174 -11.98 -4.25 -18.51
C ASN A 174 -11.49 -3.83 -19.90
N LEU A 175 -10.17 -3.76 -20.07
CA LEU A 175 -9.55 -3.27 -21.29
C LEU A 175 -9.78 -4.20 -22.48
N ALA A 176 -9.75 -5.52 -22.26
CA ALA A 176 -10.05 -6.48 -23.30
C ALA A 176 -11.47 -6.31 -23.83
N SER A 177 -12.44 -6.09 -22.93
CA SER A 177 -13.84 -5.88 -23.32
C SER A 177 -14.06 -4.54 -24.05
N VAL A 178 -13.42 -3.46 -23.59
CA VAL A 178 -13.60 -2.13 -24.17
C VAL A 178 -12.94 -2.01 -25.55
N PHE A 179 -11.76 -2.62 -25.73
CA PHE A 179 -10.97 -2.48 -26.96
C PHE A 179 -10.99 -3.71 -27.86
N GLY A 180 -11.64 -4.80 -27.46
CA GLY A 180 -11.81 -6.02 -28.25
C GLY A 180 -10.54 -6.87 -28.41
N SER A 181 -9.47 -6.59 -27.66
CA SER A 181 -8.21 -7.35 -27.69
C SER A 181 -7.52 -7.28 -26.32
N ALA A 182 -6.58 -8.19 -26.06
CA ALA A 182 -5.73 -8.13 -24.87
C ALA A 182 -4.74 -6.97 -24.92
N THR A 183 -4.25 -6.55 -23.76
CA THR A 183 -3.25 -5.47 -23.65
C THR A 183 -1.87 -6.00 -23.97
N ASP A 184 -1.19 -5.32 -24.88
CA ASP A 184 0.17 -5.61 -25.34
C ASP A 184 1.03 -4.33 -25.45
N ALA A 185 2.29 -4.49 -25.83
CA ALA A 185 3.24 -3.38 -25.97
C ALA A 185 2.81 -2.29 -26.96
N SER A 186 1.97 -2.64 -27.95
CA SER A 186 1.53 -1.69 -28.98
C SER A 186 0.42 -0.76 -28.50
N ASN A 187 -0.36 -1.20 -27.51
CA ASN A 187 -1.61 -0.54 -27.11
C ASN A 187 -1.69 -0.10 -25.63
N ILE A 188 -0.78 -0.57 -24.78
CA ILE A 188 -0.79 -0.30 -23.33
C ILE A 188 -0.86 1.20 -22.97
N GLU A 189 -0.11 2.05 -23.67
CA GLU A 189 -0.12 3.49 -23.40
C GLU A 189 -1.50 4.11 -23.64
N ALA A 190 -2.11 3.79 -24.79
CA ALA A 190 -3.42 4.31 -25.15
C ALA A 190 -4.50 3.86 -24.15
N ARG A 191 -4.42 2.62 -23.68
CA ARG A 191 -5.35 2.04 -22.72
C ARG A 191 -5.21 2.62 -21.32
N LEU A 192 -3.98 2.77 -20.84
CA LEU A 192 -3.74 3.45 -19.56
C LEU A 192 -4.13 4.93 -19.61
N ARG A 193 -3.91 5.60 -20.77
CA ARG A 193 -4.39 6.96 -21.00
C ARG A 193 -5.92 7.03 -20.93
N TYR A 194 -6.60 6.11 -21.57
CA TYR A 194 -8.06 6.03 -21.51
C TYR A 194 -8.54 5.89 -20.06
N THR A 195 -8.00 4.92 -19.32
CA THR A 195 -8.36 4.69 -17.90
C THR A 195 -8.05 5.91 -17.04
N LYS A 196 -6.90 6.55 -17.24
CA LYS A 196 -6.52 7.77 -16.55
C LYS A 196 -7.53 8.90 -16.77
N ASN A 197 -7.95 9.11 -18.02
CA ASN A 197 -8.86 10.21 -18.38
C ASN A 197 -10.24 10.06 -17.72
N LEU A 198 -10.66 8.85 -17.34
CA LEU A 198 -11.91 8.62 -16.61
C LEU A 198 -11.86 9.12 -15.15
N ILE A 199 -10.67 9.28 -14.57
CA ILE A 199 -10.51 9.62 -13.14
C ILE A 199 -9.88 10.99 -12.91
N VAL A 200 -9.41 11.65 -13.95
CA VAL A 200 -8.85 13.01 -13.83
C VAL A 200 -9.97 14.01 -13.53
N ARG A 201 -9.77 14.80 -12.48
CA ARG A 201 -10.68 15.87 -12.07
C ARG A 201 -9.92 17.17 -11.85
N GLY A 202 -9.85 17.99 -12.88
CA GLY A 202 -9.09 19.25 -12.82
C GLY A 202 -7.59 19.00 -12.59
N THR A 203 -7.08 19.47 -11.48
CA THR A 203 -5.68 19.27 -11.07
C THR A 203 -5.43 17.92 -10.40
N ASP A 204 -6.50 17.26 -9.94
CA ASP A 204 -6.42 15.96 -9.29
C ASP A 204 -6.30 14.86 -10.35
N LYS A 205 -5.13 14.26 -10.41
CA LYS A 205 -4.80 13.20 -11.35
C LYS A 205 -4.03 12.09 -10.65
N PRO A 206 -4.09 10.85 -11.16
CA PRO A 206 -3.25 9.78 -10.64
C PRO A 206 -1.77 10.10 -10.85
N ASP A 207 -0.95 9.76 -9.88
CA ASP A 207 0.49 9.98 -9.86
C ASP A 207 1.30 8.69 -9.80
N LEU A 208 0.67 7.57 -9.43
CA LEU A 208 1.28 6.26 -9.33
C LEU A 208 0.45 5.23 -10.10
N ALA A 209 1.12 4.40 -10.89
CA ALA A 209 0.54 3.23 -11.54
C ALA A 209 1.23 1.98 -11.00
N LEU A 210 0.52 1.17 -10.22
CA LEU A 210 1.00 -0.14 -9.79
C LEU A 210 0.56 -1.16 -10.83
N LEU A 211 1.51 -1.69 -11.59
CA LEU A 211 1.26 -2.59 -12.70
C LEU A 211 1.66 -4.02 -12.35
N GLY A 212 0.83 -4.98 -12.71
CA GLY A 212 1.20 -6.38 -12.72
C GLY A 212 2.27 -6.67 -13.77
N GLN A 213 2.91 -7.80 -13.69
CA GLN A 213 4.10 -8.13 -14.49
C GLN A 213 3.86 -8.01 -16.01
N THR A 214 2.72 -8.51 -16.51
CA THR A 214 2.39 -8.43 -17.95
C THR A 214 2.26 -6.99 -18.41
N TYR A 215 1.55 -6.16 -17.66
CA TYR A 215 1.38 -4.74 -18.01
C TYR A 215 2.66 -3.94 -17.86
N PHE A 216 3.46 -4.24 -16.85
CA PHE A 216 4.74 -3.58 -16.66
C PHE A 216 5.70 -3.88 -17.82
N ASN A 217 5.82 -5.15 -18.19
CA ASN A 217 6.66 -5.56 -19.32
C ASN A 217 6.17 -4.96 -20.65
N ALA A 218 4.85 -5.03 -20.90
CA ALA A 218 4.27 -4.42 -22.11
C ALA A 218 4.56 -2.91 -22.20
N GLY A 219 4.52 -2.19 -21.08
CA GLY A 219 4.89 -0.79 -21.03
C GLY A 219 6.38 -0.56 -21.30
N ALA A 220 7.26 -1.33 -20.69
CA ALA A 220 8.71 -1.25 -20.90
C ALA A 220 9.06 -1.53 -22.39
N ASP A 221 8.46 -2.56 -22.98
CA ASP A 221 8.64 -2.90 -24.40
C ASP A 221 8.14 -1.79 -25.34
N SER A 222 7.01 -1.15 -25.01
CA SER A 222 6.47 -0.01 -25.75
C SER A 222 7.46 1.16 -25.79
N PHE A 223 8.14 1.45 -24.68
CA PHE A 223 9.15 2.51 -24.63
C PHE A 223 10.45 2.13 -25.34
N SER A 224 10.89 0.89 -25.22
CA SER A 224 12.07 0.39 -25.95
C SER A 224 11.89 0.54 -27.46
N ALA A 225 10.72 0.18 -27.98
CA ALA A 225 10.39 0.33 -29.40
C ALA A 225 10.40 1.79 -29.88
N LYS A 226 10.10 2.75 -28.99
CA LYS A 226 10.06 4.19 -29.30
C LYS A 226 11.36 4.94 -28.96
N GLN A 227 12.38 4.25 -28.43
CA GLN A 227 13.61 4.84 -27.92
C GLN A 227 13.39 6.01 -26.93
N ARG A 228 12.31 5.96 -26.17
CA ARG A 228 11.94 6.97 -25.19
C ARG A 228 11.89 6.35 -23.80
N TYR A 229 12.89 6.62 -23.00
CA TYR A 229 12.89 6.27 -21.58
C TYR A 229 12.83 7.55 -20.74
N THR A 230 11.74 7.75 -20.05
CA THR A 230 11.64 8.80 -19.01
C THR A 230 11.41 8.09 -17.68
N VAL A 231 12.31 8.27 -16.75
CA VAL A 231 12.22 7.71 -15.40
C VAL A 231 11.87 8.80 -14.38
N ASP A 232 11.14 8.45 -13.36
CA ASP A 232 10.98 9.31 -12.19
C ASP A 232 12.30 9.28 -11.40
N LYS A 233 13.02 10.39 -11.42
CA LYS A 233 14.36 10.48 -10.86
C LYS A 233 14.39 10.14 -9.37
N ASP A 234 13.39 10.57 -8.63
CA ASP A 234 13.32 10.34 -7.19
C ASP A 234 13.10 8.87 -6.84
N MET A 235 12.27 8.16 -7.61
CA MET A 235 12.07 6.72 -7.41
C MET A 235 13.24 5.88 -7.94
N TYR A 236 13.90 6.35 -8.99
CA TYR A 236 15.10 5.70 -9.50
C TYR A 236 16.27 5.80 -8.50
N GLU A 237 16.45 6.96 -7.86
CA GLU A 237 17.44 7.13 -6.80
C GLU A 237 17.14 6.25 -5.57
N ALA A 238 15.88 5.85 -5.37
CA ALA A 238 15.46 4.88 -4.36
C ALA A 238 15.56 3.41 -4.83
N ASN A 239 16.24 3.12 -5.93
CA ASN A 239 16.45 1.78 -6.51
C ASN A 239 15.19 1.06 -7.01
N PHE A 240 14.10 1.77 -7.32
CA PHE A 240 12.94 1.15 -7.95
C PHE A 240 13.05 1.18 -9.47
N ASP A 241 12.82 0.03 -10.10
CA ASP A 241 12.60 -0.03 -11.54
C ASP A 241 11.29 0.68 -11.86
N ASN A 242 11.39 1.78 -12.58
CA ASN A 242 10.24 2.60 -12.91
C ASN A 242 10.38 3.24 -14.29
N TYR A 243 9.24 3.61 -14.85
CA TYR A 243 9.16 4.48 -16.02
C TYR A 243 7.94 5.40 -15.88
N VAL A 244 7.97 6.52 -16.58
CA VAL A 244 6.85 7.48 -16.56
C VAL A 244 5.96 7.25 -17.77
N ILE A 245 4.71 6.85 -17.54
CA ILE A 245 3.69 6.69 -18.55
C ILE A 245 2.57 7.71 -18.33
N GLU A 246 2.32 8.56 -19.33
CA GLU A 246 1.26 9.58 -19.25
C GLU A 246 1.34 10.49 -18.00
N GLY A 247 2.54 10.72 -17.48
CA GLY A 247 2.77 11.53 -16.28
C GLY A 247 2.44 10.83 -14.96
N MET A 248 2.28 9.50 -14.98
CA MET A 248 2.22 8.64 -13.80
C MET A 248 3.51 7.84 -13.70
N THR A 249 4.03 7.65 -12.51
CA THR A 249 5.14 6.74 -12.27
C THR A 249 4.62 5.31 -12.27
N ALA A 250 5.02 4.52 -13.24
CA ALA A 250 4.68 3.11 -13.33
C ALA A 250 5.73 2.28 -12.60
N VAL A 251 5.29 1.41 -11.70
CA VAL A 251 6.13 0.53 -10.89
C VAL A 251 5.55 -0.87 -10.92
N LEU A 252 6.44 -1.87 -10.89
CA LEU A 252 6.04 -3.27 -10.78
C LEU A 252 5.43 -3.53 -9.39
N ALA A 253 4.19 -4.02 -9.36
CA ALA A 253 3.47 -4.35 -8.14
C ALA A 253 3.51 -5.84 -7.79
N GLY A 254 4.20 -6.65 -8.56
CA GLY A 254 4.21 -8.11 -8.46
C GLY A 254 5.62 -8.67 -8.26
N GLY A 255 6.34 -8.23 -7.24
CA GLY A 255 7.64 -8.83 -6.89
C GLY A 255 7.50 -10.20 -6.20
N LYS A 256 8.63 -10.85 -5.93
CA LYS A 256 8.68 -12.05 -5.11
C LYS A 256 8.38 -11.67 -3.65
N ILE A 257 7.11 -11.80 -3.24
CA ILE A 257 6.69 -11.59 -1.87
C ILE A 257 6.62 -12.93 -1.13
N PHE A 258 6.66 -12.90 0.18
CA PHE A 258 6.55 -14.09 1.02
C PHE A 258 5.35 -14.97 0.66
N SER A 259 5.57 -16.27 0.69
CA SER A 259 4.56 -17.30 0.43
C SER A 259 3.26 -17.04 1.22
N GLY A 260 2.13 -17.06 0.51
CA GLY A 260 0.79 -16.95 1.10
C GLY A 260 0.18 -15.54 1.11
N LEU A 261 0.86 -14.52 0.61
CA LEU A 261 0.32 -13.17 0.49
C LEU A 261 -0.15 -12.90 -0.95
N SER A 262 -1.26 -12.17 -1.08
CA SER A 262 -1.91 -11.93 -2.36
C SER A 262 -1.27 -10.77 -3.12
N HIS A 263 -0.79 -11.05 -4.32
CA HIS A 263 -0.25 -10.03 -5.23
C HIS A 263 -1.33 -9.42 -6.12
N ILE A 264 -0.97 -8.30 -6.75
CA ILE A 264 -1.70 -7.81 -7.92
C ILE A 264 -1.48 -8.80 -9.08
N ALA A 265 -2.56 -9.22 -9.72
CA ALA A 265 -2.48 -10.15 -10.85
C ALA A 265 -1.64 -9.56 -11.99
N ALA A 266 -1.02 -10.43 -12.81
CA ALA A 266 -0.06 -10.02 -13.83
C ALA A 266 -0.67 -9.12 -14.91
N ASP A 267 -1.94 -9.35 -15.24
CA ASP A 267 -2.74 -8.67 -16.27
C ASP A 267 -3.63 -7.55 -15.70
N ARG A 268 -3.15 -6.90 -14.66
CA ARG A 268 -3.89 -5.89 -13.91
C ARG A 268 -3.03 -4.68 -13.57
N GLY A 269 -3.64 -3.51 -13.56
CA GLY A 269 -2.99 -2.26 -13.16
C GLY A 269 -3.91 -1.39 -12.31
N TYR A 270 -3.36 -0.79 -11.27
CA TYR A 270 -4.04 0.18 -10.43
C TYR A 270 -3.46 1.57 -10.66
N LEU A 271 -4.30 2.50 -11.10
CA LEU A 271 -3.94 3.90 -11.26
C LEU A 271 -4.38 4.64 -10.01
N LEU A 272 -3.41 5.12 -9.25
CA LEU A 272 -3.60 5.66 -7.92
C LEU A 272 -3.26 7.15 -7.86
N ASN A 273 -4.09 7.88 -7.15
CA ASN A 273 -3.76 9.20 -6.65
C ASN A 273 -3.31 9.05 -5.19
N THR A 274 -2.00 9.07 -4.95
CA THR A 274 -1.42 8.81 -3.62
C THR A 274 -1.87 9.80 -2.55
N LYS A 275 -2.34 11.00 -2.93
CA LYS A 275 -2.90 11.99 -2.00
C LYS A 275 -4.23 11.54 -1.39
N THR A 276 -4.91 10.57 -2.01
CA THR A 276 -6.18 10.04 -1.49
C THR A 276 -6.01 8.97 -0.44
N PHE A 277 -4.82 8.41 -0.30
CA PHE A 277 -4.50 7.37 0.67
C PHE A 277 -3.79 7.93 1.88
N ASN A 278 -4.20 7.50 3.06
CA ASN A 278 -3.53 7.82 4.31
C ASN A 278 -3.30 6.54 5.12
N LEU A 279 -2.05 6.28 5.50
CA LEU A 279 -1.72 5.28 6.50
C LEU A 279 -1.77 5.98 7.87
N LYS A 280 -2.82 5.71 8.63
CA LYS A 280 -3.02 6.32 9.95
C LYS A 280 -2.62 5.35 11.04
N MET A 281 -1.60 5.75 11.81
CA MET A 281 -1.07 4.98 12.94
C MET A 281 -1.37 5.69 14.26
N TYR A 282 -1.61 4.92 15.32
CA TYR A 282 -1.81 5.49 16.64
C TYR A 282 -0.49 6.03 17.23
N LYS A 283 -0.57 7.16 17.91
CA LYS A 283 0.57 7.77 18.59
C LYS A 283 1.14 6.80 19.63
N GLY A 284 2.46 6.57 19.58
CA GLY A 284 3.14 5.62 20.46
C GLY A 284 3.09 4.16 19.99
N TYR A 285 2.40 3.85 18.88
CA TYR A 285 2.27 2.50 18.31
C TYR A 285 2.60 2.48 16.80
N ASN A 286 3.53 3.34 16.39
CA ASN A 286 3.99 3.43 15.01
C ASN A 286 5.29 2.65 14.85
N PHE A 287 5.19 1.32 14.83
CA PHE A 287 6.34 0.40 14.72
C PHE A 287 7.47 0.74 15.71
N GLN A 288 7.08 0.97 16.95
CA GLN A 288 8.04 1.19 18.03
C GLN A 288 8.33 -0.12 18.76
N PRO A 289 9.62 -0.39 19.03
CA PRO A 289 9.96 -1.53 19.86
C PRO A 289 9.41 -1.29 21.28
N LEU A 290 8.65 -2.26 21.76
CA LEU A 290 8.25 -2.30 23.17
C LEU A 290 9.44 -2.77 24.01
N ASN A 291 9.48 -2.32 25.27
CA ASN A 291 10.49 -2.76 26.21
C ASN A 291 10.60 -4.28 26.24
N LYS A 292 11.83 -4.78 26.32
CA LYS A 292 12.13 -6.21 26.47
C LYS A 292 11.25 -6.82 27.56
N ARG A 293 10.69 -7.98 27.27
CA ARG A 293 9.87 -8.74 28.19
C ARG A 293 10.50 -10.11 28.37
N THR A 294 10.73 -10.50 29.63
CA THR A 294 11.13 -11.86 29.98
C THR A 294 9.88 -12.72 30.10
N SER A 295 9.88 -13.89 29.51
CA SER A 295 8.76 -14.82 29.65
C SER A 295 8.77 -15.44 31.05
N PHE A 296 7.61 -15.55 31.68
CA PHE A 296 7.49 -16.19 33.00
C PHE A 296 7.78 -17.71 32.97
N ASN A 297 7.50 -18.36 31.84
CA ASN A 297 7.57 -19.82 31.68
C ASN A 297 8.73 -20.31 30.80
N GLN A 298 9.55 -19.42 30.27
CA GLN A 298 10.62 -19.76 29.32
C GLN A 298 11.82 -18.85 29.55
N LEU A 299 13.02 -19.41 29.44
CA LEU A 299 14.29 -18.69 29.51
C LEU A 299 14.54 -17.96 28.17
N VAL A 300 13.69 -16.98 27.86
CA VAL A 300 13.77 -16.20 26.62
C VAL A 300 13.53 -14.72 26.91
N GLU A 301 14.27 -13.87 26.25
CA GLU A 301 13.99 -12.45 26.12
C GLU A 301 13.26 -12.19 24.83
N ALA A 302 12.16 -11.42 24.88
CA ALA A 302 11.41 -11.03 23.71
C ALA A 302 11.34 -9.51 23.57
N ALA A 303 11.72 -9.00 22.42
CA ALA A 303 11.41 -7.67 21.96
C ALA A 303 10.20 -7.73 21.02
N LEU A 304 9.27 -6.81 21.15
CA LEU A 304 8.07 -6.76 20.33
C LEU A 304 8.05 -5.47 19.53
N LEU A 305 8.01 -5.57 18.20
CA LEU A 305 7.70 -4.45 17.34
C LEU A 305 6.18 -4.37 17.18
N LEU A 306 5.57 -3.26 17.57
CA LEU A 306 4.12 -3.09 17.57
C LEU A 306 3.69 -1.93 16.68
N GLY A 307 2.79 -2.22 15.73
CA GLY A 307 2.10 -1.24 14.91
C GLY A 307 0.59 -1.34 15.07
N ILE A 308 -0.08 -0.22 15.35
CA ILE A 308 -1.54 -0.16 15.42
C ILE A 308 -2.03 0.96 14.51
N GLY A 309 -2.87 0.60 13.55
CA GLY A 309 -3.40 1.57 12.59
C GLY A 309 -4.24 0.91 11.51
N ASN A 310 -4.46 1.63 10.42
CA ASN A 310 -5.02 1.08 9.18
C ASN A 310 -4.72 2.01 8.00
N LEU A 311 -4.75 1.46 6.78
CA LEU A 311 -4.81 2.27 5.57
C LEU A 311 -6.24 2.79 5.42
N THR A 312 -6.36 4.07 5.09
CA THR A 312 -7.63 4.75 4.85
C THR A 312 -7.61 5.44 3.50
N ILE A 313 -8.77 5.70 2.96
CA ILE A 313 -8.95 6.44 1.72
C ILE A 313 -9.96 7.55 1.92
N ASN A 314 -9.68 8.73 1.37
CA ASN A 314 -10.60 9.86 1.45
C ASN A 314 -11.45 10.05 0.18
N ASN A 315 -10.96 9.58 -0.98
CA ASN A 315 -11.71 9.68 -2.24
C ASN A 315 -11.39 8.50 -3.18
N PRO A 316 -12.17 7.42 -3.15
CA PRO A 316 -11.98 6.29 -4.07
C PRO A 316 -12.19 6.65 -5.54
N GLY A 317 -13.05 7.64 -5.84
CA GLY A 317 -13.41 8.03 -7.21
C GLY A 317 -12.27 8.62 -8.05
N LEU A 318 -11.16 9.02 -7.42
CA LEU A 318 -9.95 9.49 -8.10
C LEU A 318 -8.93 8.37 -8.40
N ASN A 319 -9.36 7.12 -8.27
CA ASN A 319 -8.54 5.95 -8.49
C ASN A 319 -9.25 4.97 -9.42
N ALA A 320 -8.46 4.20 -10.17
CA ALA A 320 -8.99 3.23 -11.12
C ALA A 320 -8.27 1.90 -11.06
N VAL A 321 -8.97 0.86 -11.49
CA VAL A 321 -8.38 -0.43 -11.86
C VAL A 321 -8.59 -0.67 -13.35
N ALA A 322 -7.55 -1.13 -14.00
CA ALA A 322 -7.55 -1.60 -15.38
C ALA A 322 -7.13 -3.07 -15.40
N PHE A 323 -7.85 -3.90 -16.13
CA PHE A 323 -7.54 -5.33 -16.21
C PHE A 323 -8.01 -5.91 -17.53
N ASP A 324 -7.45 -7.05 -17.90
CA ASP A 324 -7.90 -7.92 -18.98
C ASP A 324 -8.53 -9.18 -18.40
N SER A 325 -9.75 -9.50 -18.80
CA SER A 325 -10.42 -10.73 -18.39
C SER A 325 -11.37 -11.23 -19.49
#